data_48619756ff2566ea7b8593dd68c89e4b
#
_entry.id   48619756ff2566ea7b8593dd68c89e4b
#
_cell.length_a   1.000
_cell.length_b   1.000
_cell.length_c   1.000
_cell.angle_alpha   90.00
_cell.angle_beta   90.00
_cell.angle_gamma   90.00
#
_symmetry.space_group_name_H-M   'P 1'
#
loop_
_entity.id
_entity.type
_entity.pdbx_description
1 polymer ?
#
loop_
_entity_poly.entity_id
_entity_poly.type
_entity_poly.pdbx_seq_one_letter_code
_entity_poly.pdbx_strand_id
1 'polypeptide(L)'
;MADLTKKAYQKTKFSNAQLLEFSRCASDPFYFLNNYFKIQHPTKGSMIYDAYGYQRGLLHSYHDYRFSISMLGRQMGKSTTAAGYLLWYAMFMPDQTILIAAHKYSGAQEIMHRIRHAYELCPDHIRAGVTSYNKGSMEFDNGSRIIAQATTENTGRGLSISLLYCDEFAFVRPNIAKEFWTSISPTLATGGKAIITSTPNLDDDQFALIWSGANKNIDDHGNEKETGI
;
A
#
# COMPACT_ATOMS: atom_id res chain seq x y z
N MET A 1 -7.97 10.76 27.59
CA MET A 1 -7.12 10.48 26.43
C MET A 1 -7.99 9.80 25.39
N ALA A 2 -8.04 10.29 24.17
CA ALA A 2 -8.72 9.56 23.10
C ALA A 2 -8.02 8.21 22.94
N ASP A 3 -8.79 7.11 22.81
CA ASP A 3 -8.23 5.79 22.56
C ASP A 3 -7.45 5.85 21.22
N LEU A 4 -6.18 5.43 21.23
CA LEU A 4 -5.34 5.41 20.03
C LEU A 4 -5.97 4.59 18.90
N THR A 5 -6.76 3.59 19.26
CA THR A 5 -7.42 2.68 18.32
C THR A 5 -8.92 2.62 18.59
N LYS A 6 -9.70 2.42 17.53
CA LYS A 6 -11.12 2.10 17.64
C LYS A 6 -11.29 0.62 18.01
N LYS A 7 -12.09 0.32 19.02
CA LYS A 7 -12.38 -1.06 19.42
C LYS A 7 -13.11 -1.81 18.30
N ALA A 8 -12.69 -3.04 18.06
CA ALA A 8 -13.34 -3.93 17.10
C ALA A 8 -14.82 -4.16 17.46
N TYR A 9 -15.66 -4.25 16.43
CA TYR A 9 -17.10 -4.57 16.53
C TYR A 9 -17.91 -3.61 17.41
N GLN A 10 -17.39 -2.40 17.65
CA GLN A 10 -18.09 -1.41 18.45
C GLN A 10 -19.33 -0.88 17.72
N LYS A 11 -20.50 -1.11 18.29
CA LYS A 11 -21.77 -0.56 17.79
C LYS A 11 -21.90 0.90 18.21
N THR A 12 -21.53 1.82 17.33
CA THR A 12 -21.68 3.26 17.55
C THR A 12 -22.72 3.80 16.59
N LYS A 13 -23.64 4.62 17.09
CA LYS A 13 -24.57 5.36 16.24
C LYS A 13 -23.88 6.58 15.68
N PHE A 14 -23.81 6.68 14.38
CA PHE A 14 -23.30 7.85 13.66
C PHE A 14 -24.45 8.66 13.08
N SER A 15 -24.25 9.97 12.93
CA SER A 15 -25.19 10.85 12.25
C SER A 15 -25.22 10.55 10.73
N ASN A 16 -26.29 10.95 10.06
CA ASN A 16 -26.40 10.82 8.60
C ASN A 16 -25.26 11.52 7.86
N ALA A 17 -24.78 12.67 8.36
CA ALA A 17 -23.63 13.37 7.81
C ALA A 17 -22.35 12.54 7.93
N GLN A 18 -22.10 11.89 9.06
CA GLN A 18 -20.95 11.00 9.27
C GLN A 18 -21.01 9.75 8.39
N LEU A 19 -22.19 9.18 8.19
CA LEU A 19 -22.37 8.03 7.29
C LEU A 19 -22.13 8.42 5.82
N LEU A 20 -22.60 9.60 5.40
CA LEU A 20 -22.35 10.12 4.06
C LEU A 20 -20.83 10.34 3.84
N GLU A 21 -20.16 10.89 4.85
CA GLU A 21 -18.72 11.14 4.81
C GLU A 21 -17.92 9.83 4.73
N PHE A 22 -18.31 8.82 5.51
CA PHE A 22 -17.75 7.47 5.40
C PHE A 22 -17.92 6.90 3.99
N SER A 23 -19.12 7.04 3.41
CA SER A 23 -19.39 6.56 2.05
C SER A 23 -18.51 7.23 0.99
N ARG A 24 -18.27 8.54 1.12
CA ARG A 24 -17.34 9.27 0.23
C ARG A 24 -15.92 8.75 0.35
N CYS A 25 -15.44 8.56 1.57
CA CYS A 25 -14.11 8.00 1.82
C CYS A 25 -13.99 6.57 1.27
N ALA A 26 -15.01 5.75 1.43
CA ALA A 26 -15.01 4.36 0.97
C ALA A 26 -14.99 4.25 -0.57
N SER A 27 -15.67 5.16 -1.26
CA SER A 27 -15.76 5.15 -2.73
C SER A 27 -14.59 5.80 -3.44
N ASP A 28 -13.79 6.61 -2.74
CA ASP A 28 -12.71 7.39 -3.38
C ASP A 28 -11.47 7.48 -2.49
N PRO A 29 -10.39 6.77 -2.85
CA PRO A 29 -9.12 6.85 -2.13
C PRO A 29 -8.50 8.25 -2.14
N PHE A 30 -8.70 9.03 -3.22
CA PHE A 30 -8.18 10.40 -3.29
C PHE A 30 -8.89 11.31 -2.29
N TYR A 31 -10.20 11.16 -2.18
CA TYR A 31 -10.98 11.89 -1.19
C TYR A 31 -10.51 11.58 0.23
N PHE A 32 -10.34 10.29 0.56
CA PHE A 32 -9.84 9.86 1.86
C PHE A 32 -8.45 10.43 2.15
N LEU A 33 -7.50 10.29 1.22
CA LEU A 33 -6.13 10.77 1.43
C LEU A 33 -6.07 12.28 1.64
N ASN A 34 -6.80 13.05 0.86
CA ASN A 34 -6.78 14.52 0.93
C ASN A 34 -7.51 15.10 2.15
N ASN A 35 -8.37 14.32 2.81
CA ASN A 35 -9.17 14.83 3.93
C ASN A 35 -8.82 14.18 5.28
N TYR A 36 -8.33 12.93 5.28
CA TYR A 36 -8.17 12.14 6.51
C TYR A 36 -6.79 11.53 6.70
N PHE A 37 -6.02 11.34 5.62
CA PHE A 37 -4.68 10.77 5.75
C PHE A 37 -3.69 11.83 6.22
N LYS A 38 -3.28 11.74 7.49
CA LYS A 38 -2.30 12.64 8.09
C LYS A 38 -0.90 12.04 8.02
N ILE A 39 0.04 12.87 7.64
CA ILE A 39 1.47 12.56 7.56
C ILE A 39 2.25 13.32 8.62
N GLN A 40 3.38 12.75 9.02
CA GLN A 40 4.33 13.42 9.89
C GLN A 40 5.35 14.20 9.05
N HIS A 41 5.26 15.51 9.07
CA HIS A 41 6.22 16.36 8.38
C HIS A 41 7.40 16.70 9.31
N PRO A 42 8.68 16.65 8.86
CA PRO A 42 9.85 16.83 9.72
C PRO A 42 9.86 18.13 10.53
N THR A 43 9.32 19.22 9.97
CA THR A 43 9.36 20.56 10.59
C THR A 43 7.98 21.10 10.96
N LYS A 44 6.89 20.59 10.35
CA LYS A 44 5.52 21.10 10.56
C LYS A 44 4.67 20.21 11.46
N GLY A 45 5.22 19.07 11.91
CA GLY A 45 4.46 18.10 12.69
C GLY A 45 3.44 17.34 11.87
N SER A 46 2.30 17.00 12.46
CA SER A 46 1.25 16.26 11.77
C SER A 46 0.41 17.18 10.89
N MET A 47 0.28 16.84 9.59
CA MET A 47 -0.52 17.60 8.63
C MET A 47 -1.26 16.66 7.67
N ILE A 48 -2.32 17.15 7.05
CA ILE A 48 -3.02 16.41 6.01
C ILE A 48 -2.09 16.23 4.80
N TYR A 49 -2.15 15.06 4.20
CA TYR A 49 -1.44 14.75 2.96
C TYR A 49 -2.02 15.56 1.81
N ASP A 50 -1.18 16.40 1.22
CA ASP A 50 -1.50 17.16 0.01
C ASP A 50 -0.63 16.63 -1.14
N ALA A 51 -1.25 15.87 -2.04
CA ALA A 51 -0.56 15.16 -3.09
C ALA A 51 -0.07 16.11 -4.20
N TYR A 52 1.21 16.06 -4.51
CA TYR A 52 1.74 16.63 -5.74
C TYR A 52 1.14 15.94 -6.98
N GLY A 53 1.21 16.62 -8.15
CA GLY A 53 0.64 16.10 -9.39
C GLY A 53 1.10 14.67 -9.74
N TYR A 54 2.40 14.39 -9.63
CA TYR A 54 2.96 13.05 -9.88
C TYR A 54 2.51 12.00 -8.83
N GLN A 55 2.27 12.40 -7.58
CA GLN A 55 1.75 11.49 -6.54
C GLN A 55 0.29 11.14 -6.79
N ARG A 56 -0.49 12.05 -7.37
CA ARG A 56 -1.84 11.74 -7.86
C ARG A 56 -1.79 10.71 -8.99
N GLY A 57 -0.83 10.85 -9.90
CA GLY A 57 -0.57 9.83 -10.95
C GLY A 57 -0.23 8.46 -10.36
N LEU A 58 0.58 8.39 -9.29
CA LEU A 58 0.84 7.14 -8.57
C LEU A 58 -0.43 6.54 -7.98
N LEU A 59 -1.27 7.34 -7.33
CA LEU A 59 -2.54 6.87 -6.76
C LEU A 59 -3.47 6.31 -7.83
N HIS A 60 -3.60 6.99 -8.99
CA HIS A 60 -4.33 6.46 -10.13
C HIS A 60 -3.75 5.11 -10.58
N SER A 61 -2.43 5.04 -10.74
CA SER A 61 -1.76 3.79 -11.10
C SER A 61 -2.06 2.67 -10.10
N TYR A 62 -2.04 2.93 -8.78
CA TYR A 62 -2.35 1.94 -7.76
C TYR A 62 -3.83 1.51 -7.76
N HIS A 63 -4.74 2.44 -8.05
CA HIS A 63 -6.17 2.18 -7.99
C HIS A 63 -6.70 1.51 -9.25
N ASP A 64 -6.35 2.05 -10.41
CA ASP A 64 -6.95 1.69 -11.69
C ASP A 64 -6.33 0.42 -12.29
N TYR A 65 -5.04 0.13 -11.99
CA TYR A 65 -4.35 -1.01 -12.55
C TYR A 65 -4.13 -2.13 -11.52
N ARG A 66 -4.12 -3.35 -12.02
CA ARG A 66 -3.85 -4.54 -11.22
C ARG A 66 -2.38 -4.65 -10.82
N PHE A 67 -1.49 -4.32 -11.74
CA PHE A 67 -0.05 -4.29 -11.52
C PHE A 67 0.47 -2.90 -11.85
N SER A 68 1.21 -2.32 -10.92
CA SER A 68 1.88 -1.05 -11.15
C SER A 68 3.34 -1.13 -10.69
N ILE A 69 4.23 -0.56 -11.50
CA ILE A 69 5.63 -0.41 -11.16
C ILE A 69 6.03 1.05 -11.34
N SER A 70 6.73 1.60 -10.35
CA SER A 70 7.09 3.01 -10.36
C SER A 70 8.56 3.21 -10.00
N MET A 71 9.28 3.94 -10.84
CA MET A 71 10.66 4.34 -10.63
C MET A 71 10.70 5.82 -10.29
N LEU A 72 11.10 6.16 -9.06
CA LEU A 72 11.15 7.54 -8.59
C LEU A 72 12.44 7.80 -7.80
N GLY A 73 12.85 9.07 -7.79
CA GLY A 73 13.95 9.54 -6.97
C GLY A 73 13.69 9.36 -5.46
N ARG A 74 14.75 9.53 -4.68
CA ARG A 74 14.63 9.56 -3.21
C ARG A 74 13.80 10.77 -2.78
N GLN A 75 13.13 10.66 -1.62
CA GLN A 75 12.35 11.73 -0.98
C GLN A 75 11.16 12.27 -1.80
N MET A 76 10.74 11.56 -2.85
CA MET A 76 9.56 11.92 -3.65
C MET A 76 8.23 11.42 -3.03
N GLY A 77 8.25 10.90 -1.80
CA GLY A 77 7.03 10.52 -1.07
C GLY A 77 6.37 9.24 -1.55
N LYS A 78 7.04 8.39 -2.37
CA LYS A 78 6.46 7.13 -2.88
C LYS A 78 5.92 6.23 -1.77
N SER A 79 6.72 5.98 -0.73
CA SER A 79 6.30 5.12 0.41
C SER A 79 5.19 5.77 1.26
N THR A 80 5.13 7.11 1.31
CA THR A 80 4.05 7.85 1.99
C THR A 80 2.73 7.73 1.22
N THR A 81 2.76 7.93 -0.09
CA THR A 81 1.60 7.76 -0.97
C THR A 81 1.08 6.33 -0.91
N ALA A 82 1.99 5.34 -0.98
CA ALA A 82 1.65 3.94 -0.83
C ALA A 82 1.01 3.65 0.54
N ALA A 83 1.60 4.13 1.65
CA ALA A 83 1.05 3.94 2.99
C ALA A 83 -0.40 4.43 3.11
N GLY A 84 -0.72 5.58 2.51
CA GLY A 84 -2.08 6.11 2.46
C GLY A 84 -3.04 5.21 1.69
N TYR A 85 -2.63 4.73 0.52
CA TYR A 85 -3.43 3.82 -0.28
C TYR A 85 -3.64 2.45 0.40
N LEU A 86 -2.58 1.88 1.00
CA LEU A 86 -2.67 0.62 1.74
C LEU A 86 -3.61 0.72 2.94
N LEU A 87 -3.58 1.83 3.69
CA LEU A 87 -4.51 2.07 4.79
C LEU A 87 -5.95 2.17 4.29
N TRP A 88 -6.19 2.94 3.23
CA TRP A 88 -7.50 3.04 2.60
C TRP A 88 -8.02 1.65 2.19
N TYR A 89 -7.18 0.89 1.49
CA TYR A 89 -7.55 -0.44 0.99
C TYR A 89 -7.92 -1.39 2.14
N ALA A 90 -7.17 -1.38 3.24
CA ALA A 90 -7.45 -2.20 4.41
C ALA A 90 -8.72 -1.80 5.15
N MET A 91 -9.00 -0.50 5.27
CA MET A 91 -10.15 -0.02 6.04
C MET A 91 -11.49 -0.16 5.30
N PHE A 92 -11.48 0.02 3.97
CA PHE A 92 -12.72 0.11 3.18
C PHE A 92 -13.00 -1.11 2.30
N MET A 93 -11.98 -1.95 2.00
CA MET A 93 -12.18 -3.21 1.30
C MET A 93 -12.18 -4.36 2.33
N PRO A 94 -13.27 -5.15 2.45
CA PRO A 94 -13.32 -6.24 3.42
C PRO A 94 -12.48 -7.44 2.98
N ASP A 95 -12.06 -8.23 3.96
CA ASP A 95 -11.39 -9.54 3.78
C ASP A 95 -10.09 -9.48 2.95
N GLN A 96 -9.33 -8.37 3.05
CA GLN A 96 -8.10 -8.21 2.28
C GLN A 96 -6.86 -8.57 3.10
N THR A 97 -5.95 -9.32 2.50
CA THR A 97 -4.60 -9.54 3.02
C THR A 97 -3.60 -8.68 2.24
N ILE A 98 -3.03 -7.69 2.92
CA ILE A 98 -2.05 -6.76 2.35
C ILE A 98 -0.67 -7.12 2.88
N LEU A 99 0.27 -7.39 1.99
CA LEU A 99 1.67 -7.67 2.34
C LEU A 99 2.56 -6.50 1.92
N ILE A 100 3.26 -5.91 2.89
CA ILE A 100 4.34 -4.96 2.66
C ILE A 100 5.66 -5.74 2.70
N ALA A 101 6.35 -5.80 1.57
CA ALA A 101 7.65 -6.43 1.42
C ALA A 101 8.70 -5.35 1.10
N ALA A 102 9.56 -5.02 2.06
CA ALA A 102 10.63 -4.06 1.86
C ALA A 102 12.00 -4.74 1.82
N HIS A 103 12.96 -4.10 1.17
CA HIS A 103 14.35 -4.57 1.11
C HIS A 103 14.92 -4.87 2.51
N LYS A 104 14.56 -4.10 3.55
CA LYS A 104 14.89 -4.37 4.97
C LYS A 104 13.62 -4.33 5.80
N TYR A 105 13.56 -5.14 6.86
CA TYR A 105 12.43 -5.16 7.79
C TYR A 105 12.17 -3.79 8.42
N SER A 106 13.23 -3.03 8.75
CA SER A 106 13.09 -1.66 9.26
C SER A 106 12.37 -0.72 8.28
N GLY A 107 12.56 -0.90 6.96
CA GLY A 107 11.81 -0.17 5.94
C GLY A 107 10.32 -0.52 5.94
N ALA A 108 9.99 -1.80 6.05
CA ALA A 108 8.61 -2.25 6.17
C ALA A 108 7.93 -1.72 7.46
N GLN A 109 8.67 -1.72 8.58
CA GLN A 109 8.19 -1.13 9.84
C GLN A 109 7.97 0.39 9.74
N GLU A 110 8.79 1.11 8.99
CA GLU A 110 8.61 2.54 8.77
C GLU A 110 7.32 2.84 7.99
N ILE A 111 6.99 2.02 7.00
CA ILE A 111 5.71 2.13 6.27
C ILE A 111 4.54 1.84 7.23
N MET A 112 4.64 0.78 8.04
CA MET A 112 3.64 0.48 9.08
C MET A 112 3.50 1.61 10.10
N HIS A 113 4.59 2.29 10.47
CA HIS A 113 4.55 3.44 11.36
C HIS A 113 3.73 4.59 10.75
N ARG A 114 3.90 4.89 9.47
CA ARG A 114 3.12 5.90 8.74
C ARG A 114 1.63 5.54 8.67
N ILE A 115 1.33 4.28 8.41
CA ILE A 115 -0.05 3.75 8.40
C ILE A 115 -0.68 3.92 9.78
N ARG A 116 0.01 3.50 10.85
CA ARG A 116 -0.49 3.61 12.21
C ARG A 116 -0.69 5.05 12.65
N HIS A 117 0.27 5.94 12.35
CA HIS A 117 0.16 7.37 12.65
C HIS A 117 -1.10 7.99 12.02
N ALA A 118 -1.35 7.71 10.75
CA ALA A 118 -2.55 8.21 10.07
C ALA A 118 -3.85 7.58 10.63
N TYR A 119 -3.82 6.28 10.92
CA TYR A 119 -4.95 5.58 11.51
C TYR A 119 -5.34 6.13 12.89
N GLU A 120 -4.37 6.36 13.76
CA GLU A 120 -4.56 6.90 15.12
C GLU A 120 -5.20 8.30 15.10
N LEU A 121 -4.91 9.09 14.06
CA LEU A 121 -5.44 10.45 13.88
C LEU A 121 -6.72 10.51 13.05
N CYS A 122 -7.19 9.37 12.54
CA CYS A 122 -8.43 9.30 11.78
C CYS A 122 -9.64 9.24 12.73
N PRO A 123 -10.74 9.98 12.44
CA PRO A 123 -11.93 9.97 13.28
C PRO A 123 -12.63 8.60 13.33
N ASP A 124 -13.27 8.27 14.45
CA ASP A 124 -13.93 6.98 14.67
C ASP A 124 -15.04 6.66 13.68
N HIS A 125 -15.71 7.67 13.11
CA HIS A 125 -16.74 7.45 12.09
C HIS A 125 -16.17 7.11 10.71
N ILE A 126 -14.85 7.27 10.51
CA ILE A 126 -14.13 6.92 9.27
C ILE A 126 -13.32 5.64 9.46
N ARG A 127 -12.57 5.51 10.55
CA ARG A 127 -11.67 4.38 10.75
C ARG A 127 -12.39 3.09 11.12
N ALA A 128 -11.91 1.95 10.62
CA ALA A 128 -12.34 0.61 11.00
C ALA A 128 -11.86 0.27 12.43
N GLY A 129 -12.57 -0.60 13.14
CA GLY A 129 -12.11 -1.15 14.40
C GLY A 129 -10.94 -2.10 14.20
N VAL A 130 -10.04 -2.23 15.19
CA VAL A 130 -8.89 -3.13 15.10
C VAL A 130 -9.03 -4.31 16.05
N THR A 131 -8.73 -5.50 15.56
CA THR A 131 -8.67 -6.75 16.33
C THR A 131 -7.27 -7.06 16.80
N SER A 132 -6.23 -6.59 16.06
CA SER A 132 -4.82 -6.72 16.44
C SER A 132 -4.06 -5.47 15.99
N TYR A 133 -3.16 -4.99 16.85
CA TYR A 133 -2.42 -3.74 16.63
C TYR A 133 -0.96 -3.87 17.10
N ASN A 134 -0.05 -4.15 16.16
CA ASN A 134 1.36 -4.39 16.44
C ASN A 134 2.27 -3.51 15.58
N LYS A 135 3.57 -3.52 15.87
CA LYS A 135 4.57 -2.77 15.07
C LYS A 135 4.69 -3.25 13.63
N GLY A 136 4.50 -4.54 13.39
CA GLY A 136 4.64 -5.17 12.08
C GLY A 136 3.34 -5.68 11.46
N SER A 137 2.19 -5.54 12.17
CA SER A 137 0.90 -5.97 11.64
C SER A 137 -0.27 -5.21 12.23
N MET A 138 -1.32 -5.06 11.46
CA MET A 138 -2.64 -4.56 11.88
C MET A 138 -3.73 -5.47 11.32
N GLU A 139 -4.71 -5.80 12.14
CA GLU A 139 -5.90 -6.54 11.70
C GLU A 139 -7.15 -5.75 12.06
N PHE A 140 -8.10 -5.74 11.14
CA PHE A 140 -9.32 -4.94 11.23
C PHE A 140 -10.55 -5.82 11.39
N ASP A 141 -11.60 -5.25 11.97
CA ASP A 141 -12.88 -5.93 12.22
C ASP A 141 -13.71 -6.22 10.95
N ASN A 142 -13.27 -5.68 9.79
CA ASN A 142 -13.81 -6.04 8.48
C ASN A 142 -13.12 -7.27 7.85
N GLY A 143 -12.26 -7.99 8.59
CA GLY A 143 -11.52 -9.16 8.12
C GLY A 143 -10.20 -8.86 7.41
N SER A 144 -9.91 -7.59 7.13
CA SER A 144 -8.68 -7.19 6.44
C SER A 144 -7.48 -7.11 7.39
N ARG A 145 -6.28 -7.34 6.84
CA ARG A 145 -5.02 -7.23 7.60
C ARG A 145 -3.88 -6.69 6.76
N ILE A 146 -2.97 -5.99 7.42
CA ILE A 146 -1.71 -5.52 6.85
C ILE A 146 -0.57 -6.21 7.58
N ILE A 147 0.39 -6.77 6.84
CA ILE A 147 1.56 -7.47 7.39
C ILE A 147 2.81 -6.88 6.74
N ALA A 148 3.81 -6.53 7.56
CA ALA A 148 5.10 -6.03 7.11
C ALA A 148 6.19 -7.09 7.28
N GLN A 149 6.95 -7.34 6.21
CA GLN A 149 8.04 -8.31 6.20
C GLN A 149 9.25 -7.74 5.45
N ALA A 150 10.45 -8.28 5.74
CA ALA A 150 11.59 -8.12 4.84
C ALA A 150 11.40 -9.01 3.62
N THR A 151 11.90 -8.58 2.45
CA THR A 151 11.88 -9.41 1.25
C THR A 151 12.94 -10.51 1.35
N THR A 152 12.48 -11.75 1.42
CA THR A 152 13.26 -12.99 1.40
C THR A 152 12.62 -13.95 0.41
N GLU A 153 13.29 -15.05 0.08
CA GLU A 153 12.74 -16.12 -0.76
C GLU A 153 11.45 -16.77 -0.18
N ASN A 154 11.25 -16.65 1.13
CA ASN A 154 10.10 -17.23 1.83
C ASN A 154 8.99 -16.23 2.18
N THR A 155 9.19 -14.94 1.88
CA THR A 155 8.24 -13.88 2.23
C THR A 155 6.90 -14.13 1.52
N GLY A 156 5.81 -14.04 2.28
CA GLY A 156 4.45 -14.23 1.77
C GLY A 156 4.03 -15.67 1.51
N ARG A 157 4.91 -16.66 1.73
CA ARG A 157 4.53 -18.09 1.57
C ARG A 157 3.38 -18.46 2.50
N GLY A 158 2.37 -19.15 1.93
CA GLY A 158 1.17 -19.55 2.66
C GLY A 158 0.15 -18.44 2.90
N LEU A 159 0.38 -17.23 2.40
CA LEU A 159 -0.60 -16.15 2.44
C LEU A 159 -1.39 -16.07 1.13
N SER A 160 -2.70 -15.92 1.25
CA SER A 160 -3.55 -15.50 0.13
C SER A 160 -3.52 -13.97 0.05
N ILE A 161 -2.69 -13.42 -0.85
CA ILE A 161 -2.40 -11.99 -0.89
C ILE A 161 -3.36 -11.30 -1.87
N SER A 162 -4.11 -10.31 -1.35
CA SER A 162 -4.98 -9.45 -2.15
C SER A 162 -4.22 -8.26 -2.74
N LEU A 163 -3.26 -7.72 -1.98
CA LEU A 163 -2.43 -6.58 -2.41
C LEU A 163 -1.01 -6.74 -1.88
N LEU A 164 -0.06 -6.83 -2.80
CA LEU A 164 1.38 -6.81 -2.52
C LEU A 164 1.92 -5.40 -2.74
N TYR A 165 2.66 -4.87 -1.76
CA TYR A 165 3.47 -3.67 -1.91
C TYR A 165 4.95 -3.99 -1.72
N CYS A 166 5.75 -3.79 -2.76
CA CYS A 166 7.20 -3.92 -2.71
C CYS A 166 7.86 -2.55 -2.65
N ASP A 167 8.57 -2.26 -1.55
CA ASP A 167 9.31 -1.00 -1.39
C ASP A 167 10.81 -1.21 -1.59
N GLU A 168 11.43 -0.30 -2.35
CA GLU A 168 12.85 -0.32 -2.72
C GLU A 168 13.30 -1.68 -3.29
N PHE A 169 12.48 -2.22 -4.21
CA PHE A 169 12.65 -3.58 -4.74
C PHE A 169 13.97 -3.77 -5.51
N ALA A 170 14.49 -2.71 -6.18
CA ALA A 170 15.78 -2.74 -6.88
C ALA A 170 16.98 -2.96 -5.94
N PHE A 171 16.80 -2.78 -4.62
CA PHE A 171 17.86 -3.00 -3.62
C PHE A 171 17.84 -4.39 -2.99
N VAL A 172 16.86 -5.21 -3.31
CA VAL A 172 16.82 -6.62 -2.91
C VAL A 172 17.90 -7.37 -3.72
N ARG A 173 18.68 -8.22 -3.04
CA ARG A 173 19.72 -9.02 -3.73
C ARG A 173 19.12 -9.78 -4.92
N PRO A 174 19.76 -9.78 -6.11
CA PRO A 174 19.15 -10.28 -7.35
C PRO A 174 18.61 -11.70 -7.26
N ASN A 175 19.36 -12.63 -6.63
CA ASN A 175 18.90 -14.00 -6.42
C ASN A 175 17.62 -14.07 -5.57
N ILE A 176 17.58 -13.31 -4.46
CA ILE A 176 16.41 -13.25 -3.56
C ILE A 176 15.23 -12.60 -4.29
N ALA A 177 15.46 -11.50 -5.02
CA ALA A 177 14.41 -10.81 -5.75
C ALA A 177 13.74 -11.70 -6.80
N LYS A 178 14.54 -12.48 -7.53
CA LYS A 178 14.09 -13.45 -8.52
C LYS A 178 13.26 -14.56 -7.88
N GLU A 179 13.78 -15.19 -6.84
CA GLU A 179 13.10 -16.29 -6.13
C GLU A 179 11.80 -15.80 -5.47
N PHE A 180 11.84 -14.65 -4.80
CA PHE A 180 10.68 -14.00 -4.22
C PHE A 180 9.61 -13.76 -5.29
N TRP A 181 9.95 -13.10 -6.40
CA TRP A 181 8.99 -12.79 -7.46
C TRP A 181 8.40 -14.06 -8.09
N THR A 182 9.22 -15.06 -8.34
CA THR A 182 8.75 -16.36 -8.86
C THR A 182 7.80 -17.06 -7.89
N SER A 183 8.05 -16.95 -6.57
CA SER A 183 7.23 -17.56 -5.54
C SER A 183 5.92 -16.81 -5.29
N ILE A 184 5.93 -15.45 -5.36
CA ILE A 184 4.80 -14.62 -4.96
C ILE A 184 3.82 -14.35 -6.12
N SER A 185 4.31 -14.22 -7.36
CA SER A 185 3.48 -13.86 -8.50
C SER A 185 2.33 -14.86 -8.76
N PRO A 186 2.49 -16.19 -8.59
CA PRO A 186 1.36 -17.12 -8.72
C PRO A 186 0.26 -16.88 -7.67
N THR A 187 0.60 -16.41 -6.47
CA THR A 187 -0.40 -16.12 -5.43
C THR A 187 -1.31 -14.95 -5.79
N LEU A 188 -0.85 -14.10 -6.71
CA LEU A 188 -1.61 -12.99 -7.25
C LEU A 188 -2.51 -13.39 -8.42
N ALA A 189 -2.36 -14.61 -8.97
CA ALA A 189 -3.11 -15.07 -10.15
C ALA A 189 -4.63 -15.10 -9.94
N THR A 190 -5.09 -15.23 -8.70
CA THR A 190 -6.51 -15.24 -8.32
C THR A 190 -7.16 -13.85 -8.29
N GLY A 191 -6.49 -12.81 -8.81
CA GLY A 191 -7.01 -11.43 -8.84
C GLY A 191 -6.28 -10.45 -7.94
N GLY A 192 -5.23 -10.88 -7.23
CA GLY A 192 -4.43 -10.00 -6.38
C GLY A 192 -3.72 -8.88 -7.16
N LYS A 193 -3.49 -7.75 -6.51
CA LYS A 193 -2.79 -6.58 -7.05
C LYS A 193 -1.33 -6.55 -6.59
N ALA A 194 -0.45 -5.93 -7.38
CA ALA A 194 0.91 -5.63 -6.97
C ALA A 194 1.30 -4.18 -7.29
N ILE A 195 1.88 -3.53 -6.30
CA ILE A 195 2.49 -2.20 -6.40
C ILE A 195 3.98 -2.36 -6.12
N ILE A 196 4.83 -2.06 -7.09
CA ILE A 196 6.28 -2.17 -6.96
C ILE A 196 6.88 -0.78 -7.09
N THR A 197 7.63 -0.34 -6.09
CA THR A 197 8.29 0.96 -6.12
C THR A 197 9.77 0.84 -5.82
N SER A 198 10.59 1.62 -6.51
CA SER A 198 12.02 1.74 -6.19
C SER A 198 12.62 3.04 -6.68
N THR A 199 13.75 3.43 -6.10
CA THR A 199 14.75 4.23 -6.80
C THR A 199 15.54 3.33 -7.75
N PRO A 200 16.06 3.86 -8.88
CA PRO A 200 16.90 3.08 -9.79
C PRO A 200 18.17 2.60 -9.07
N ASN A 201 18.63 1.39 -9.40
CA ASN A 201 19.86 0.81 -8.87
C ASN A 201 20.68 0.20 -10.01
N LEU A 202 20.49 -1.07 -10.37
CA LEU A 202 21.17 -1.77 -11.46
C LEU A 202 20.28 -1.94 -12.67
N ASP A 203 20.85 -2.12 -13.85
CA ASP A 203 20.09 -2.28 -15.11
C ASP A 203 19.67 -3.73 -15.38
N ASP A 204 20.21 -4.68 -14.63
CA ASP A 204 20.03 -6.13 -14.80
C ASP A 204 19.36 -6.82 -13.60
N ASP A 205 18.87 -6.05 -12.62
CA ASP A 205 18.16 -6.60 -11.48
C ASP A 205 16.69 -6.96 -11.82
N GLN A 206 16.03 -7.68 -10.92
CA GLN A 206 14.64 -8.10 -11.13
C GLN A 206 13.67 -6.92 -11.28
N PHE A 207 13.94 -5.79 -10.65
CA PHE A 207 13.14 -4.58 -10.81
C PHE A 207 13.28 -4.02 -12.23
N ALA A 208 14.50 -3.92 -12.74
CA ALA A 208 14.76 -3.44 -14.10
C ALA A 208 14.11 -4.34 -15.15
N LEU A 209 14.14 -5.66 -14.96
CA LEU A 209 13.46 -6.61 -15.86
C LEU A 209 11.94 -6.40 -15.87
N ILE A 210 11.31 -6.24 -14.72
CA ILE A 210 9.86 -5.97 -14.63
C ILE A 210 9.53 -4.60 -15.22
N TRP A 211 10.34 -3.58 -14.91
CA TRP A 211 10.20 -2.23 -15.48
C TRP A 211 10.26 -2.23 -16.98
N SER A 212 11.29 -2.86 -17.56
CA SER A 212 11.47 -2.96 -19.01
C SER A 212 10.32 -3.73 -19.66
N GLY A 213 9.84 -4.79 -19.01
CA GLY A 213 8.67 -5.54 -19.47
C GLY A 213 7.37 -4.72 -19.46
N ALA A 214 7.16 -3.91 -18.42
CA ALA A 214 6.00 -3.05 -18.29
C ALA A 214 5.99 -1.89 -19.32
N ASN A 215 7.17 -1.40 -19.69
CA ASN A 215 7.33 -0.31 -20.66
C ASN A 215 7.38 -0.77 -22.14
N LYS A 216 7.27 -2.06 -22.43
CA LYS A 216 7.08 -2.51 -23.81
C LYS A 216 5.65 -2.19 -24.24
N ASN A 217 5.52 -1.52 -25.40
CA ASN A 217 4.21 -1.17 -25.96
C ASN A 217 3.41 -2.39 -26.46
N ILE A 218 4.02 -3.56 -26.53
CA ILE A 218 3.43 -4.77 -27.07
C ILE A 218 3.63 -5.90 -26.06
N ASP A 219 2.58 -6.68 -25.77
CA ASP A 219 2.65 -7.87 -24.93
C ASP A 219 3.31 -9.04 -25.67
N ASP A 220 3.51 -10.17 -24.98
CA ASP A 220 4.11 -11.38 -25.54
C ASP A 220 3.22 -12.04 -26.63
N HIS A 221 1.98 -11.58 -26.78
CA HIS A 221 1.02 -12.01 -27.79
C HIS A 221 0.87 -11.02 -28.95
N GLY A 222 1.63 -9.91 -28.94
CA GLY A 222 1.62 -8.90 -29.99
C GLY A 222 0.51 -7.84 -29.90
N ASN A 223 -0.23 -7.78 -28.79
CA ASN A 223 -1.25 -6.75 -28.58
C ASN A 223 -0.64 -5.51 -27.94
N GLU A 224 -1.19 -4.33 -28.25
CA GLU A 224 -0.81 -3.10 -27.57
C GLU A 224 -1.17 -3.18 -26.08
N LYS A 225 -0.19 -2.89 -25.23
CA LYS A 225 -0.42 -2.76 -23.78
C LYS A 225 -0.98 -1.39 -23.45
N GLU A 226 -2.02 -1.34 -22.62
CA GLU A 226 -2.34 -0.14 -21.89
C GLU A 226 -1.21 0.11 -20.86
N THR A 227 -0.27 0.97 -21.24
CA THR A 227 0.79 1.43 -20.34
C THR A 227 0.22 2.52 -19.45
N GLY A 228 -0.12 2.20 -18.20
CA GLY A 228 -0.23 3.19 -17.15
C GLY A 228 1.14 3.79 -16.86
N ILE A 229 1.21 5.09 -16.72
CA ILE A 229 2.37 5.95 -16.46
C ILE A 229 3.26 5.42 -15.34
#